data_df50542d3b19e16a70471707b02516e2
#
_entry.id   df50542d3b19e16a70471707b02516e2
#
_cell.length_a   1.000
_cell.length_b   1.000
_cell.length_c   1.000
_cell.angle_alpha   90.00
_cell.angle_beta   90.00
_cell.angle_gamma   90.00
#
_symmetry.space_group_name_H-M   'P 1'
#
loop_
_entity.id
_entity.type
_entity.pdbx_description
1 polymer ?
#
loop_
_entity_poly.entity_id
_entity_poly.type
_entity_poly.pdbx_seq_one_letter_code
_entity_poly.pdbx_strand_id
1 'polypeptide(L)'
;MLIGYVSDERYVAIADACVDFEQDGNLAASVRSTASGSIHADIPAGAYRVTLAKEGFGSKRVNMSVEQGRPYPFRLLSNALSGYVWPKWVKAGDSGDFRVHSVEPFRLSLWRYGWKREFVRLLGWNDEHGPCAMMQITPDGDYTQTGANWNRQGYSNPHINHLVVAPDRTGLYYLHAETESGKFFAFPWVVAPVSPSAPVAVLASTNTWNAYNNWGGRSNYVNAGGLPQEPVVNARQDLPRYTKGPFTEWGRPDEAFLPLSFERPEPGNNAHRDEEAADSIKGRLQSSLAPGEWRLLAWLERESFSYDYYSEYQLHSGQLDLNAYKVLIFGVHPEYCSREMYERAKAWVHRGGRILYLGGNGVNAEVEYPDESTMRIKSRLDSDGSFSMADPDDPSRIYESRFHR
;
A
#
# COMPACT_ATOMS: atom_id res chain seq x y z
N MET A 1 21.57 -20.03 -20.90
CA MET A 1 20.17 -20.32 -20.46
C MET A 1 19.49 -19.06 -19.97
N LEU A 2 18.16 -19.05 -19.87
CA LEU A 2 17.43 -17.98 -19.18
C LEU A 2 17.65 -18.15 -17.68
N ILE A 3 18.16 -17.10 -17.03
CA ILE A 3 18.42 -17.09 -15.59
C ILE A 3 17.28 -16.42 -14.83
N GLY A 4 16.70 -15.36 -15.38
CA GLY A 4 15.65 -14.63 -14.71
C GLY A 4 15.20 -13.38 -15.46
N TYR A 5 14.44 -12.57 -14.77
CA TYR A 5 13.97 -11.27 -15.25
C TYR A 5 14.27 -10.19 -14.21
N VAL A 6 14.57 -8.98 -14.66
CA VAL A 6 14.72 -7.82 -13.78
C VAL A 6 13.62 -6.80 -14.06
N SER A 7 12.99 -6.31 -12.98
CA SER A 7 11.89 -5.34 -13.03
C SER A 7 11.98 -4.30 -11.93
N ASP A 8 11.27 -3.18 -12.13
CA ASP A 8 11.13 -2.10 -11.15
C ASP A 8 10.07 -2.40 -10.06
N GLU A 9 9.82 -1.42 -9.19
CA GLU A 9 8.80 -1.49 -8.14
C GLU A 9 7.35 -1.63 -8.66
N ARG A 10 7.11 -1.39 -9.93
CA ARG A 10 5.82 -1.57 -10.58
C ARG A 10 5.74 -2.80 -11.46
N TYR A 11 6.75 -3.67 -11.40
CA TYR A 11 6.89 -4.84 -12.25
C TYR A 11 7.04 -4.50 -13.74
N VAL A 12 7.64 -3.36 -14.05
CA VAL A 12 8.03 -3.00 -15.41
C VAL A 12 9.46 -3.47 -15.68
N ALA A 13 9.68 -4.07 -16.83
CA ALA A 13 10.97 -4.59 -17.26
C ALA A 13 12.06 -3.52 -17.25
N ILE A 14 13.23 -3.84 -16.70
CA ILE A 14 14.42 -2.99 -16.74
C ILE A 14 15.37 -3.53 -17.80
N ALA A 15 15.55 -2.75 -18.86
CA ALA A 15 16.52 -3.04 -19.92
C ALA A 15 17.93 -2.61 -19.51
N ASP A 16 18.93 -3.33 -20.05
CA ASP A 16 20.33 -2.97 -19.92
C ASP A 16 20.84 -2.85 -18.47
N ALA A 17 20.27 -3.64 -17.56
CA ALA A 17 20.81 -3.82 -16.22
C ALA A 17 22.05 -4.72 -16.29
N CYS A 18 23.16 -4.32 -15.68
CA CYS A 18 24.35 -5.14 -15.54
C CYS A 18 24.11 -6.22 -14.49
N VAL A 19 24.49 -7.46 -14.79
CA VAL A 19 24.29 -8.62 -13.91
C VAL A 19 25.56 -9.45 -13.88
N ASP A 20 26.21 -9.46 -12.72
CA ASP A 20 27.43 -10.21 -12.47
C ASP A 20 27.12 -11.46 -11.63
N PHE A 21 27.60 -12.60 -12.09
CA PHE A 21 27.49 -13.89 -11.42
C PHE A 21 28.83 -14.28 -10.83
N GLU A 22 28.90 -14.42 -9.52
CA GLU A 22 30.11 -14.85 -8.82
C GLU A 22 29.89 -16.23 -8.18
N GLN A 23 30.87 -17.10 -8.33
CA GLN A 23 30.92 -18.40 -7.69
C GLN A 23 32.31 -18.58 -7.04
N ASP A 24 32.35 -19.00 -5.78
CA ASP A 24 33.58 -19.18 -5.00
C ASP A 24 34.55 -17.99 -5.04
N GLY A 25 33.98 -16.77 -5.08
CA GLY A 25 34.73 -15.52 -5.13
C GLY A 25 35.26 -15.12 -6.51
N ASN A 26 35.00 -15.90 -7.55
CA ASN A 26 35.36 -15.60 -8.92
C ASN A 26 34.17 -15.19 -9.77
N LEU A 27 34.39 -14.23 -10.68
CA LEU A 27 33.38 -13.83 -11.66
C LEU A 27 33.22 -14.98 -12.70
N ALA A 28 32.01 -15.59 -12.70
CA ALA A 28 31.66 -16.65 -13.63
C ALA A 28 31.10 -16.09 -14.95
N ALA A 29 30.29 -15.03 -14.87
CA ALA A 29 29.75 -14.35 -16.05
C ALA A 29 29.34 -12.90 -15.69
N SER A 30 29.39 -12.03 -16.72
CA SER A 30 28.81 -10.67 -16.66
C SER A 30 27.95 -10.46 -17.89
N VAL A 31 26.68 -10.14 -17.71
CA VAL A 31 25.69 -10.02 -18.79
C VAL A 31 24.81 -8.79 -18.57
N ARG A 32 23.99 -8.46 -19.57
CA ARG A 32 23.00 -7.38 -19.48
C ARG A 32 21.60 -7.89 -19.77
N SER A 33 20.62 -7.31 -19.09
CA SER A 33 19.21 -7.61 -19.34
C SER A 33 18.75 -7.07 -20.69
N THR A 34 17.84 -7.80 -21.33
CA THR A 34 17.22 -7.42 -22.60
C THR A 34 16.13 -6.33 -22.40
N ALA A 35 15.51 -5.89 -23.48
CA ALA A 35 14.39 -4.94 -23.44
C ALA A 35 13.17 -5.47 -22.65
N SER A 36 12.98 -6.78 -22.57
CA SER A 36 11.94 -7.42 -21.75
C SER A 36 12.40 -7.73 -20.32
N GLY A 37 13.58 -7.26 -19.92
CA GLY A 37 14.18 -7.53 -18.62
C GLY A 37 14.78 -8.93 -18.47
N SER A 38 14.75 -9.78 -19.51
CA SER A 38 15.29 -11.14 -19.44
C SER A 38 16.81 -11.15 -19.34
N ILE A 39 17.33 -12.06 -18.52
CA ILE A 39 18.75 -12.26 -18.27
C ILE A 39 19.13 -13.65 -18.79
N HIS A 40 20.05 -13.68 -19.74
CA HIS A 40 20.58 -14.91 -20.31
C HIS A 40 22.08 -15.01 -20.01
N ALA A 41 22.52 -16.15 -19.46
CA ALA A 41 23.92 -16.42 -19.20
C ALA A 41 24.27 -17.86 -19.55
N ASP A 42 25.52 -18.09 -19.96
CA ASP A 42 26.07 -19.42 -20.19
C ASP A 42 26.86 -19.83 -18.93
N ILE A 43 26.12 -20.25 -17.91
CA ILE A 43 26.69 -20.73 -16.64
C ILE A 43 25.99 -22.02 -16.24
N PRO A 44 26.69 -22.94 -15.54
CA PRO A 44 26.09 -24.17 -15.02
C PRO A 44 25.06 -23.88 -13.93
N ALA A 45 24.16 -24.84 -13.65
CA ALA A 45 23.32 -24.80 -12.47
C ALA A 45 24.19 -24.86 -11.21
N GLY A 46 23.80 -24.10 -10.19
CA GLY A 46 24.54 -24.01 -8.92
C GLY A 46 24.25 -22.78 -8.11
N ALA A 47 24.93 -22.63 -6.99
CA ALA A 47 24.81 -21.47 -6.10
C ALA A 47 25.71 -20.33 -6.61
N TYR A 48 25.11 -19.15 -6.69
CA TYR A 48 25.78 -17.92 -7.11
C TYR A 48 25.47 -16.76 -6.19
N ARG A 49 26.45 -15.86 -6.07
CA ARG A 49 26.22 -14.51 -5.62
C ARG A 49 26.04 -13.62 -6.84
N VAL A 50 24.83 -13.06 -7.00
CA VAL A 50 24.45 -12.26 -8.16
C VAL A 50 24.39 -10.81 -7.74
N THR A 51 25.11 -9.94 -8.45
CA THR A 51 25.06 -8.49 -8.25
C THR A 51 24.42 -7.85 -9.48
N LEU A 52 23.35 -7.08 -9.24
CA LEU A 52 22.68 -6.32 -10.29
C LEU A 52 22.93 -4.83 -10.05
N ALA A 53 23.12 -4.09 -11.14
CA ALA A 53 23.23 -2.64 -11.10
C ALA A 53 22.65 -1.99 -12.35
N LYS A 54 21.98 -0.85 -12.17
CA LYS A 54 21.45 -0.03 -13.27
C LYS A 54 21.44 1.42 -12.87
N GLU A 55 21.93 2.29 -13.75
CA GLU A 55 21.80 3.73 -13.57
C GLU A 55 20.32 4.12 -13.40
N GLY A 56 20.03 4.97 -12.41
CA GLY A 56 18.68 5.36 -12.03
C GLY A 56 17.95 4.39 -11.10
N PHE A 57 18.58 3.20 -10.78
CA PHE A 57 17.99 2.17 -9.89
C PHE A 57 18.93 1.72 -8.76
N GLY A 58 20.19 2.12 -8.77
CA GLY A 58 21.16 1.64 -7.80
C GLY A 58 21.62 0.21 -8.04
N SER A 59 21.95 -0.52 -6.99
CA SER A 59 22.46 -1.88 -7.04
C SER A 59 21.79 -2.80 -6.03
N LYS A 60 21.86 -4.11 -6.30
CA LYS A 60 21.35 -5.17 -5.43
C LYS A 60 22.23 -6.40 -5.51
N ARG A 61 22.40 -7.09 -4.38
CA ARG A 61 23.11 -8.37 -4.29
C ARG A 61 22.18 -9.44 -3.76
N VAL A 62 22.16 -10.59 -4.43
CA VAL A 62 21.31 -11.73 -4.07
C VAL A 62 22.16 -13.01 -4.08
N ASN A 63 22.04 -13.85 -3.05
CA ASN A 63 22.53 -15.22 -3.08
C ASN A 63 21.39 -16.12 -3.57
N MET A 64 21.61 -16.84 -4.65
CA MET A 64 20.57 -17.68 -5.25
C MET A 64 21.15 -18.97 -5.84
N SER A 65 20.28 -19.96 -6.02
CA SER A 65 20.58 -21.15 -6.81
C SER A 65 20.04 -20.95 -8.23
N VAL A 66 20.91 -21.07 -9.22
CA VAL A 66 20.53 -21.09 -10.63
C VAL A 66 20.06 -22.50 -10.98
N GLU A 67 18.82 -22.62 -11.45
CA GLU A 67 18.21 -23.87 -11.86
C GLU A 67 17.63 -23.73 -13.27
N GLN A 68 17.81 -24.78 -14.09
CA GLN A 68 17.26 -24.79 -15.45
C GLN A 68 15.71 -24.77 -15.40
N GLY A 69 15.09 -23.86 -16.16
CA GLY A 69 13.63 -23.76 -16.26
C GLY A 69 12.96 -23.05 -15.08
N ARG A 70 13.73 -22.48 -14.14
CA ARG A 70 13.21 -21.71 -13.00
C ARG A 70 13.81 -20.29 -13.00
N PRO A 71 13.29 -19.38 -13.84
CA PRO A 71 13.78 -18.02 -13.92
C PRO A 71 13.55 -17.26 -12.61
N TYR A 72 14.58 -16.54 -12.15
CA TYR A 72 14.55 -15.77 -10.92
C TYR A 72 13.96 -14.36 -11.16
N PRO A 73 13.01 -13.88 -10.34
CA PRO A 73 12.37 -12.59 -10.53
C PRO A 73 13.07 -11.48 -9.72
N PHE A 74 14.16 -10.96 -10.22
CA PHE A 74 14.89 -9.85 -9.59
C PHE A 74 14.06 -8.55 -9.59
N ARG A 75 14.16 -7.81 -8.49
CA ARG A 75 13.51 -6.51 -8.34
C ARG A 75 14.54 -5.43 -7.98
N LEU A 76 14.53 -4.33 -8.72
CA LEU A 76 15.27 -3.11 -8.41
C LEU A 76 14.28 -1.96 -8.22
N LEU A 77 14.53 -1.13 -7.21
CA LEU A 77 13.78 0.11 -7.01
C LEU A 77 14.42 1.25 -7.79
N SER A 78 13.59 2.07 -8.39
CA SER A 78 14.06 3.35 -8.94
C SER A 78 14.64 4.26 -7.85
N ASN A 79 15.49 5.21 -8.24
CA ASN A 79 16.04 6.23 -7.34
C ASN A 79 14.99 7.28 -6.93
N ALA A 80 13.71 6.96 -7.03
CA ALA A 80 12.63 7.78 -6.53
C ALA A 80 12.58 7.73 -5.00
N LEU A 81 12.28 8.87 -4.38
CA LEU A 81 11.97 8.92 -2.96
C LEU A 81 10.62 8.24 -2.71
N SER A 82 10.57 7.30 -1.77
CA SER A 82 9.32 6.64 -1.36
C SER A 82 9.40 6.18 0.09
N GLY A 83 8.25 6.01 0.73
CA GLY A 83 8.24 5.58 2.12
C GLY A 83 6.87 5.11 2.60
N TYR A 84 6.85 4.52 3.77
CA TYR A 84 5.66 4.13 4.51
C TYR A 84 5.94 4.09 6.01
N VAL A 85 4.88 4.05 6.80
CA VAL A 85 4.94 3.85 8.25
C VAL A 85 4.17 2.57 8.60
N TRP A 86 4.67 1.82 9.57
CA TRP A 86 3.99 0.63 10.09
C TRP A 86 4.04 0.58 11.62
N PRO A 87 2.94 0.31 12.35
CA PRO A 87 1.56 0.18 11.82
C PRO A 87 1.05 1.45 11.14
N LYS A 88 0.21 1.27 10.12
CA LYS A 88 -0.39 2.38 9.34
C LYS A 88 -1.48 3.13 10.13
N TRP A 89 -1.98 2.52 11.18
CA TRP A 89 -2.94 3.04 12.16
C TRP A 89 -2.50 2.69 13.57
N VAL A 90 -2.62 3.66 14.44
CA VAL A 90 -2.22 3.55 15.86
C VAL A 90 -3.18 4.34 16.74
N LYS A 91 -3.08 4.17 18.06
CA LYS A 91 -3.67 5.12 19.01
C LYS A 91 -2.69 6.26 19.29
N ALA A 92 -3.24 7.39 19.73
CA ALA A 92 -2.44 8.49 20.23
C ALA A 92 -1.47 8.00 21.33
N GLY A 93 -0.21 8.40 21.22
CA GLY A 93 0.87 7.97 22.12
C GLY A 93 1.56 6.66 21.72
N ASP A 94 0.97 5.83 20.87
CA ASP A 94 1.63 4.64 20.34
C ASP A 94 2.73 5.01 19.35
N SER A 95 3.59 4.05 19.02
CA SER A 95 4.69 4.26 18.09
C SER A 95 4.49 3.50 16.79
N GLY A 96 4.97 4.07 15.69
CA GLY A 96 5.13 3.41 14.41
C GLY A 96 6.58 3.46 13.94
N ASP A 97 6.94 2.50 13.10
CA ASP A 97 8.21 2.46 12.39
C ASP A 97 8.07 3.12 11.03
N PHE A 98 8.81 4.18 10.75
CA PHE A 98 8.87 4.71 9.38
C PHE A 98 10.00 4.06 8.59
N ARG A 99 9.78 3.88 7.29
CA ARG A 99 10.74 3.34 6.33
C ARG A 99 10.73 4.20 5.08
N VAL A 100 11.91 4.67 4.70
CA VAL A 100 12.09 5.56 3.55
C VAL A 100 13.20 5.01 2.66
N HIS A 101 12.89 4.82 1.39
CA HIS A 101 13.86 4.55 0.35
C HIS A 101 14.31 5.89 -0.26
N SER A 102 15.59 6.18 -0.15
CA SER A 102 16.22 7.36 -0.72
C SER A 102 17.66 7.05 -1.14
N VAL A 103 18.12 7.66 -2.21
CA VAL A 103 19.52 7.58 -2.67
C VAL A 103 20.32 8.81 -2.29
N GLU A 104 19.73 9.73 -1.58
CA GLU A 104 20.33 10.97 -1.08
C GLU A 104 19.77 11.29 0.31
N PRO A 105 20.47 12.12 1.09
CA PRO A 105 19.98 12.56 2.39
C PRO A 105 18.60 13.18 2.29
N PHE A 106 17.76 12.94 3.29
CA PHE A 106 16.41 13.46 3.34
C PHE A 106 16.04 13.98 4.73
N ARG A 107 15.21 14.99 4.74
CA ARG A 107 14.53 15.51 5.92
C ARG A 107 13.20 14.78 6.07
N LEU A 108 12.88 14.35 7.30
CA LEU A 108 11.58 13.77 7.62
C LEU A 108 10.86 14.64 8.65
N SER A 109 9.61 14.96 8.39
CA SER A 109 8.76 15.78 9.25
C SER A 109 7.35 15.20 9.34
N LEU A 110 6.70 15.45 10.49
CA LEU A 110 5.32 15.01 10.76
C LEU A 110 4.37 16.20 10.63
N TRP A 111 3.29 16.00 9.90
CA TRP A 111 2.24 16.97 9.63
C TRP A 111 0.87 16.40 9.93
N ARG A 112 -0.05 17.24 10.38
CA ARG A 112 -1.47 16.91 10.54
C ARG A 112 -2.30 17.59 9.46
N TYR A 113 -3.25 16.85 8.92
CA TYR A 113 -4.15 17.31 7.86
C TYR A 113 -5.57 17.46 8.41
N GLY A 114 -5.89 18.67 8.86
CA GLY A 114 -7.20 19.12 9.33
C GLY A 114 -7.74 20.28 8.48
N TRP A 115 -8.33 21.30 9.11
CA TRP A 115 -8.76 22.53 8.43
C TRP A 115 -7.65 23.14 7.58
N LYS A 116 -6.46 23.16 8.16
CA LYS A 116 -5.22 23.50 7.48
C LYS A 116 -4.23 22.36 7.66
N ARG A 117 -3.23 22.33 6.83
CA ARG A 117 -2.05 21.50 7.02
C ARG A 117 -1.22 22.11 8.17
N GLU A 118 -1.02 21.36 9.22
CA GLU A 118 -0.36 21.78 10.45
C GLU A 118 0.97 21.06 10.58
N PHE A 119 2.08 21.79 10.64
CA PHE A 119 3.37 21.22 11.01
C PHE A 119 3.33 20.79 12.48
N VAL A 120 3.66 19.54 12.75
CA VAL A 120 3.69 18.98 14.10
C VAL A 120 5.12 19.04 14.66
N ARG A 121 6.06 18.41 13.96
CA ARG A 121 7.48 18.42 14.35
C ARG A 121 8.39 17.91 13.24
N LEU A 122 9.66 18.29 13.34
CA LEU A 122 10.75 17.66 12.62
C LEU A 122 11.07 16.31 13.29
N LEU A 123 11.13 15.23 12.53
CA LEU A 123 11.55 13.91 13.00
C LEU A 123 13.07 13.74 12.90
N GLY A 124 13.70 14.34 11.88
CA GLY A 124 15.14 14.38 11.75
C GLY A 124 15.63 14.59 10.32
N TRP A 125 16.94 14.71 10.22
CA TRP A 125 17.70 14.57 8.99
C TRP A 125 18.34 13.19 8.97
N ASN A 126 18.18 12.51 7.86
CA ASN A 126 18.75 11.18 7.64
C ASN A 126 19.78 11.31 6.52
N ASP A 127 21.02 11.53 6.89
CA ASP A 127 22.18 11.59 6.00
C ASP A 127 22.77 10.21 5.75
N GLU A 128 22.57 9.28 6.67
CA GLU A 128 22.85 7.88 6.48
C GLU A 128 21.62 7.18 5.89
N HIS A 129 21.49 7.26 4.57
CA HIS A 129 20.47 6.50 3.85
C HIS A 129 20.88 5.02 3.67
N GLY A 130 22.01 4.67 4.28
CA GLY A 130 22.48 3.31 4.49
C GLY A 130 22.55 2.46 3.23
N PRO A 131 22.35 1.14 3.37
CA PRO A 131 22.35 0.23 2.23
C PRO A 131 21.30 0.54 1.18
N CYS A 132 20.25 1.24 1.53
CA CYS A 132 19.17 1.59 0.62
C CYS A 132 19.61 2.48 -0.53
N ALA A 133 20.63 3.29 -0.36
CA ALA A 133 21.15 4.13 -1.42
C ALA A 133 22.09 3.37 -2.38
N MET A 134 22.85 2.42 -1.85
CA MET A 134 23.92 1.75 -2.57
C MET A 134 23.64 0.26 -2.80
N MET A 135 22.98 -0.40 -1.85
CA MET A 135 22.66 -1.82 -1.90
C MET A 135 21.22 -2.01 -1.45
N GLN A 136 20.34 -2.28 -2.41
CA GLN A 136 18.91 -2.41 -2.14
C GLN A 136 18.59 -3.71 -1.39
N ILE A 137 17.59 -3.61 -0.50
CA ILE A 137 17.14 -4.72 0.35
C ILE A 137 15.68 -5.14 0.05
N THR A 138 15.01 -4.47 -0.88
CA THR A 138 13.63 -4.83 -1.25
C THR A 138 13.58 -6.28 -1.69
N PRO A 139 12.64 -7.09 -1.20
CA PRO A 139 12.49 -8.47 -1.60
C PRO A 139 12.31 -8.64 -3.11
N ASP A 140 12.73 -9.78 -3.63
CA ASP A 140 12.52 -10.16 -5.02
C ASP A 140 11.15 -10.83 -5.22
N GLY A 141 10.75 -11.02 -6.46
CA GLY A 141 9.50 -11.67 -6.80
C GLY A 141 8.26 -10.87 -6.41
N ASP A 142 7.21 -11.57 -6.00
CA ASP A 142 5.95 -10.95 -5.54
C ASP A 142 5.99 -10.68 -4.04
N TYR A 143 6.51 -9.54 -3.67
CA TYR A 143 6.52 -9.08 -2.27
C TYR A 143 5.28 -8.28 -1.88
N THR A 144 4.29 -8.14 -2.74
CA THR A 144 3.05 -7.44 -2.40
C THR A 144 2.23 -8.20 -1.34
N GLN A 145 2.47 -9.49 -1.15
CA GLN A 145 1.86 -10.28 -0.09
C GLN A 145 2.56 -10.08 1.26
N THR A 146 3.88 -9.98 1.26
CA THR A 146 4.70 -9.90 2.47
C THR A 146 5.10 -8.47 2.82
N GLY A 147 4.82 -7.52 1.95
CA GLY A 147 5.27 -6.14 2.05
C GLY A 147 6.71 -5.94 1.61
N ALA A 148 7.17 -4.69 1.64
CA ALA A 148 8.54 -4.33 1.29
C ALA A 148 9.56 -4.78 2.34
N ASN A 149 9.11 -5.14 3.54
CA ASN A 149 9.92 -5.62 4.67
C ASN A 149 11.02 -4.65 5.13
N TRP A 150 10.92 -3.37 4.79
CA TRP A 150 11.93 -2.38 5.18
C TRP A 150 11.96 -2.13 6.69
N ASN A 151 10.90 -2.43 7.41
CA ASN A 151 10.81 -2.39 8.85
C ASN A 151 11.32 -3.68 9.55
N ARG A 152 11.67 -4.72 8.78
CA ARG A 152 12.14 -6.01 9.32
C ARG A 152 13.55 -6.36 8.88
N GLN A 153 14.03 -5.78 7.77
CA GLN A 153 15.29 -6.14 7.13
C GLN A 153 16.10 -4.90 6.74
N GLY A 154 17.36 -4.83 7.20
CA GLY A 154 18.41 -4.02 6.62
C GLY A 154 18.35 -2.50 6.80
N TYR A 155 17.22 -1.92 7.19
CA TYR A 155 17.12 -0.50 7.56
C TYR A 155 17.41 -0.27 9.05
N SER A 156 17.70 -1.32 9.79
CA SER A 156 18.12 -1.21 11.17
C SER A 156 19.58 -0.76 11.27
N ASN A 157 19.84 0.50 11.06
CA ASN A 157 21.09 1.10 11.51
C ASN A 157 20.93 1.41 13.01
N PRO A 158 21.79 0.92 13.90
CA PRO A 158 21.70 1.20 15.34
C PRO A 158 21.80 2.71 15.69
N HIS A 159 22.26 3.53 14.74
CA HIS A 159 22.38 4.97 14.89
C HIS A 159 21.16 5.75 14.37
N ILE A 160 20.22 5.11 13.67
CA ILE A 160 19.00 5.75 13.16
C ILE A 160 17.80 5.30 13.98
N ASN A 161 17.13 6.24 14.61
CA ASN A 161 15.84 6.00 15.23
C ASN A 161 14.73 6.08 14.17
N HIS A 162 14.18 4.94 13.79
CA HIS A 162 13.07 4.84 12.84
C HIS A 162 11.70 4.96 13.50
N LEU A 163 11.64 5.17 14.83
CA LEU A 163 10.38 5.27 15.55
C LEU A 163 9.81 6.70 15.48
N VAL A 164 8.51 6.75 15.27
CA VAL A 164 7.72 7.97 15.42
C VAL A 164 6.61 7.70 16.43
N VAL A 165 6.50 8.55 17.45
CA VAL A 165 5.42 8.50 18.44
C VAL A 165 4.24 9.30 17.92
N ALA A 166 3.04 8.72 17.96
CA ALA A 166 1.82 9.39 17.53
C ALA A 166 1.49 10.58 18.45
N PRO A 167 1.07 11.72 17.88
CA PRO A 167 0.57 12.84 18.67
C PRO A 167 -0.69 12.49 19.47
N ASP A 168 -0.97 13.28 20.51
CA ASP A 168 -2.14 13.07 21.39
C ASP A 168 -3.47 13.34 20.69
N ARG A 169 -3.49 14.17 19.65
CA ARG A 169 -4.69 14.52 18.91
C ARG A 169 -4.98 13.50 17.82
N THR A 170 -6.18 12.96 17.79
CA THR A 170 -6.65 12.07 16.69
C THR A 170 -6.69 12.79 15.33
N GLY A 171 -6.54 12.06 14.24
CA GLY A 171 -6.66 12.61 12.89
C GLY A 171 -5.82 11.91 11.82
N LEU A 172 -5.86 12.50 10.64
CA LEU A 172 -5.01 12.09 9.51
C LEU A 172 -3.68 12.84 9.61
N TYR A 173 -2.62 12.09 9.70
CA TYR A 173 -1.25 12.59 9.68
C TYR A 173 -0.52 12.15 8.43
N TYR A 174 0.55 12.87 8.11
CA TYR A 174 1.49 12.52 7.05
C TYR A 174 2.92 12.68 7.52
N LEU A 175 3.75 11.72 7.18
CA LEU A 175 5.20 11.88 7.24
C LEU A 175 5.67 12.41 5.89
N HIS A 176 6.35 13.57 5.90
CA HIS A 176 6.90 14.20 4.71
C HIS A 176 8.40 13.92 4.64
N ALA A 177 8.81 13.18 3.62
CA ALA A 177 10.21 13.01 3.25
C ALA A 177 10.56 13.97 2.11
N GLU A 178 11.67 14.69 2.25
CA GLU A 178 12.14 15.69 1.27
C GLU A 178 13.66 15.69 1.21
N THR A 179 14.21 15.61 0.00
CA THR A 179 15.64 15.65 -0.26
C THR A 179 16.10 17.06 -0.62
N GLU A 180 17.42 17.32 -0.56
CA GLU A 180 17.99 18.60 -0.99
C GLU A 180 17.83 18.84 -2.49
N SER A 181 17.82 17.78 -3.31
CA SER A 181 17.55 17.89 -4.75
C SER A 181 16.09 18.21 -5.07
N GLY A 182 15.23 18.23 -4.03
CA GLY A 182 13.84 18.57 -4.15
C GLY A 182 12.91 17.39 -4.47
N LYS A 183 13.34 16.15 -4.37
CA LYS A 183 12.40 15.01 -4.35
C LYS A 183 11.55 15.08 -3.10
N PHE A 184 10.27 14.69 -3.24
CA PHE A 184 9.30 14.75 -2.15
C PHE A 184 8.41 13.51 -2.18
N PHE A 185 8.13 12.96 -1.00
CA PHE A 185 7.13 11.91 -0.83
C PHE A 185 6.47 12.03 0.53
N ALA A 186 5.13 12.02 0.56
CA ALA A 186 4.35 12.07 1.78
C ALA A 186 3.51 10.80 1.91
N PHE A 187 3.52 10.20 3.10
CA PHE A 187 2.79 8.96 3.35
C PHE A 187 1.91 9.08 4.59
N PRO A 188 0.64 8.59 4.49
CA PRO A 188 -0.37 8.81 5.51
C PRO A 188 -0.17 7.93 6.74
N TRP A 189 -0.64 8.42 7.87
CA TRP A 189 -0.69 7.74 9.14
C TRP A 189 -1.99 8.08 9.88
N VAL A 190 -2.78 7.06 10.22
CA VAL A 190 -4.05 7.22 10.92
C VAL A 190 -3.78 7.17 12.42
N VAL A 191 -4.15 8.22 13.15
CA VAL A 191 -4.02 8.28 14.61
C VAL A 191 -5.41 8.32 15.23
N ALA A 192 -5.80 7.23 15.88
CA ALA A 192 -7.04 7.13 16.63
C ALA A 192 -6.87 7.71 18.06
N PRO A 193 -7.94 8.14 18.72
CA PRO A 193 -7.85 8.60 20.10
C PRO A 193 -7.54 7.45 21.07
N VAL A 194 -6.94 7.74 22.22
CA VAL A 194 -6.77 6.77 23.30
C VAL A 194 -8.15 6.32 23.84
N SER A 195 -9.06 7.28 23.95
CA SER A 195 -10.46 7.06 24.32
C SER A 195 -11.36 8.00 23.50
N PRO A 196 -12.62 7.61 23.24
CA PRO A 196 -13.56 8.45 22.51
C PRO A 196 -13.62 9.86 23.07
N SER A 197 -13.47 10.87 22.21
CA SER A 197 -13.40 12.29 22.61
C SER A 197 -14.41 13.18 21.87
N ALA A 198 -15.10 12.64 20.88
CA ALA A 198 -16.02 13.35 20.02
C ALA A 198 -17.34 12.58 19.82
N PRO A 199 -18.44 13.23 19.43
CA PRO A 199 -19.69 12.53 19.10
C PRO A 199 -19.69 11.83 17.74
N VAL A 200 -18.70 12.10 16.90
CA VAL A 200 -18.57 11.61 15.51
C VAL A 200 -17.33 10.77 15.38
N ALA A 201 -17.45 9.56 14.85
CA ALA A 201 -16.34 8.77 14.35
C ALA A 201 -16.26 8.88 12.81
N VAL A 202 -15.07 9.05 12.28
CA VAL A 202 -14.80 9.07 10.83
C VAL A 202 -13.87 7.92 10.49
N LEU A 203 -14.24 7.12 9.50
CA LEU A 203 -13.40 6.04 8.98
C LEU A 203 -12.57 6.50 7.79
N ALA A 204 -11.27 6.25 7.88
CA ALA A 204 -10.36 6.29 6.74
C ALA A 204 -10.61 5.06 5.85
N SER A 205 -10.73 5.25 4.55
CA SER A 205 -10.93 4.16 3.56
C SER A 205 -9.63 3.39 3.29
N THR A 206 -8.98 2.91 4.35
CA THR A 206 -7.64 2.27 4.30
C THR A 206 -7.60 1.02 3.44
N ASN A 207 -8.71 0.29 3.34
CA ASN A 207 -8.83 -0.87 2.46
C ASN A 207 -8.80 -0.46 0.99
N THR A 208 -9.51 0.61 0.65
CA THR A 208 -9.50 1.17 -0.71
C THR A 208 -8.10 1.69 -1.06
N TRP A 209 -7.40 2.33 -0.12
CA TRP A 209 -6.02 2.77 -0.34
C TRP A 209 -5.14 1.60 -0.76
N ASN A 210 -5.22 0.48 -0.05
CA ASN A 210 -4.41 -0.70 -0.35
C ASN A 210 -4.89 -1.45 -1.60
N ALA A 211 -6.21 -1.55 -1.82
CA ALA A 211 -6.78 -2.21 -3.00
C ALA A 211 -6.38 -1.53 -4.31
N TYR A 212 -6.20 -0.21 -4.29
CA TYR A 212 -5.81 0.60 -5.46
C TYR A 212 -4.30 0.77 -5.60
N ASN A 213 -3.54 0.34 -4.60
CA ASN A 213 -2.09 0.46 -4.60
C ASN A 213 -1.44 -0.61 -5.46
N ASN A 214 -0.84 -0.22 -6.59
CA ASN A 214 -0.14 -1.13 -7.49
C ASN A 214 1.39 -1.17 -7.27
N TRP A 215 1.89 -0.56 -6.22
CA TRP A 215 3.31 -0.62 -5.88
C TRP A 215 3.70 -2.06 -5.53
N GLY A 216 4.73 -2.56 -6.15
CA GLY A 216 5.09 -3.98 -6.10
C GLY A 216 4.59 -4.79 -7.30
N GLY A 217 3.72 -4.21 -8.15
CA GLY A 217 3.21 -4.81 -9.39
C GLY A 217 1.86 -5.50 -9.26
N ARG A 218 1.23 -5.46 -8.08
CA ARG A 218 -0.13 -5.99 -7.86
C ARG A 218 -1.01 -5.02 -7.11
N SER A 219 -2.29 -5.07 -7.43
CA SER A 219 -3.39 -4.41 -6.73
C SER A 219 -4.66 -5.24 -6.93
N ASN A 220 -5.81 -4.74 -6.49
CA ASN A 220 -7.08 -5.37 -6.88
C ASN A 220 -7.35 -5.33 -8.39
N TYR A 221 -6.77 -4.36 -9.08
CA TYR A 221 -7.02 -4.12 -10.51
C TYR A 221 -5.88 -4.55 -11.42
N VAL A 222 -4.70 -4.72 -10.88
CA VAL A 222 -3.50 -5.08 -11.63
C VAL A 222 -2.92 -6.36 -11.05
N ASN A 223 -2.90 -7.42 -11.86
CA ASN A 223 -2.31 -8.71 -11.50
C ASN A 223 -2.85 -9.31 -10.17
N ALA A 224 -4.14 -9.13 -9.86
CA ALA A 224 -4.73 -9.54 -8.58
C ALA A 224 -4.47 -11.00 -8.19
N GLY A 225 -4.39 -11.91 -9.17
CA GLY A 225 -4.13 -13.34 -8.99
C GLY A 225 -2.65 -13.74 -9.04
N GLY A 226 -1.74 -12.79 -9.01
CA GLY A 226 -0.29 -13.05 -9.06
C GLY A 226 0.41 -12.34 -10.22
N LEU A 227 1.69 -12.10 -10.07
CA LEU A 227 2.50 -11.52 -11.12
C LEU A 227 2.60 -12.48 -12.33
N PRO A 228 2.56 -11.97 -13.58
CA PRO A 228 2.90 -12.78 -14.73
C PRO A 228 4.34 -13.29 -14.62
N GLN A 229 4.67 -14.35 -15.37
CA GLN A 229 6.03 -14.92 -15.38
C GLN A 229 7.07 -13.89 -15.84
N GLU A 230 6.71 -13.07 -16.81
CA GLU A 230 7.57 -12.01 -17.35
C GLU A 230 7.07 -10.64 -16.92
N PRO A 231 7.98 -9.70 -16.60
CA PRO A 231 7.57 -8.32 -16.31
C PRO A 231 6.96 -7.66 -17.55
N VAL A 232 6.11 -6.67 -17.30
CA VAL A 232 5.51 -5.91 -18.40
C VAL A 232 6.53 -4.93 -18.98
N VAL A 233 6.50 -4.76 -20.30
CA VAL A 233 7.38 -3.79 -20.99
C VAL A 233 6.78 -2.37 -20.95
N ASN A 234 5.48 -2.26 -20.70
CA ASN A 234 4.77 -0.99 -20.65
C ASN A 234 4.42 -0.63 -19.21
N ALA A 235 4.69 0.61 -18.81
CA ALA A 235 4.32 1.14 -17.49
C ALA A 235 2.80 1.15 -17.22
N ARG A 236 1.97 1.08 -18.25
CA ARG A 236 0.52 0.89 -18.13
C ARG A 236 0.17 -0.58 -17.92
N GLN A 237 0.38 -1.07 -16.73
CA GLN A 237 0.05 -2.45 -16.33
C GLN A 237 -1.44 -2.77 -16.45
N ASP A 238 -2.29 -1.76 -16.41
CA ASP A 238 -3.75 -1.85 -16.59
C ASP A 238 -4.18 -2.03 -18.05
N LEU A 239 -3.27 -1.86 -19.02
CA LEU A 239 -3.62 -1.92 -20.43
C LEU A 239 -4.27 -3.25 -20.87
N PRO A 240 -3.82 -4.43 -20.42
CA PRO A 240 -4.49 -5.69 -20.74
C PRO A 240 -5.97 -5.74 -20.31
N ARG A 241 -6.31 -5.05 -19.25
CA ARG A 241 -7.68 -4.89 -18.75
C ARG A 241 -8.63 -4.29 -19.80
N TYR A 242 -8.13 -3.38 -20.63
CA TYR A 242 -8.93 -2.71 -21.65
C TYR A 242 -8.81 -3.32 -23.04
N THR A 243 -7.80 -4.17 -23.28
CA THR A 243 -7.45 -4.64 -24.62
C THR A 243 -7.65 -6.14 -24.84
N LYS A 244 -7.76 -6.96 -23.81
CA LYS A 244 -7.74 -8.43 -23.90
C LYS A 244 -9.08 -9.12 -23.59
N GLY A 245 -10.20 -8.50 -23.85
CA GLY A 245 -11.51 -9.14 -23.70
C GLY A 245 -12.32 -8.69 -22.50
N PRO A 246 -13.36 -9.42 -22.12
CA PRO A 246 -14.23 -8.99 -21.05
C PRO A 246 -13.48 -8.82 -19.74
N PHE A 247 -13.85 -7.81 -19.02
CA PHE A 247 -13.30 -7.46 -17.74
C PHE A 247 -13.54 -8.57 -16.72
N THR A 248 -12.49 -9.24 -16.26
CA THR A 248 -12.59 -10.47 -15.48
C THR A 248 -12.22 -10.34 -14.00
N GLU A 249 -11.78 -9.13 -13.52
CA GLU A 249 -11.37 -8.95 -12.12
C GLU A 249 -12.50 -9.23 -11.14
N TRP A 250 -13.72 -8.93 -11.55
CA TRP A 250 -14.93 -9.18 -10.76
C TRP A 250 -15.40 -10.64 -10.80
N GLY A 251 -14.83 -11.40 -11.72
CA GLY A 251 -15.20 -12.75 -12.04
C GLY A 251 -14.18 -13.81 -11.60
N ARG A 252 -13.27 -13.48 -10.68
CA ARG A 252 -12.32 -14.44 -10.14
C ARG A 252 -12.88 -15.11 -8.88
N PRO A 253 -12.67 -16.41 -8.69
CA PRO A 253 -12.99 -17.06 -7.41
C PRO A 253 -12.10 -16.48 -6.29
N ASP A 254 -12.56 -16.55 -5.04
CA ASP A 254 -11.89 -15.95 -3.88
C ASP A 254 -10.43 -16.39 -3.76
N GLU A 255 -10.14 -17.65 -4.02
CA GLU A 255 -8.80 -18.24 -3.93
C GLU A 255 -7.82 -17.67 -4.96
N ALA A 256 -8.35 -17.04 -6.02
CA ALA A 256 -7.52 -16.41 -7.05
C ALA A 256 -7.02 -15.02 -6.67
N PHE A 257 -7.57 -14.39 -5.61
CA PHE A 257 -7.05 -13.13 -5.08
C PHE A 257 -5.97 -13.40 -4.04
N LEU A 258 -4.76 -12.99 -4.36
CA LEU A 258 -3.67 -13.09 -3.40
C LEU A 258 -3.69 -11.92 -2.40
N PRO A 259 -3.25 -12.13 -1.15
CA PRO A 259 -3.19 -11.07 -0.15
C PRO A 259 -2.39 -9.85 -0.63
N LEU A 260 -2.78 -8.66 -0.15
CA LEU A 260 -2.12 -7.39 -0.36
C LEU A 260 -1.67 -6.84 1.00
N SER A 261 -0.37 -6.65 1.17
CA SER A 261 0.19 -6.10 2.40
C SER A 261 0.00 -4.58 2.46
N PHE A 262 -0.25 -4.08 3.67
CA PHE A 262 -0.21 -2.65 4.00
C PHE A 262 1.23 -2.13 4.21
N GLU A 263 2.22 -3.01 4.38
CA GLU A 263 3.62 -2.66 4.63
C GLU A 263 4.38 -2.33 3.33
N ARG A 264 3.89 -1.36 2.57
CA ARG A 264 4.51 -0.89 1.32
C ARG A 264 4.15 0.57 1.05
N PRO A 265 4.98 1.29 0.26
CA PRO A 265 4.65 2.64 -0.20
C PRO A 265 3.32 2.71 -0.94
N GLU A 266 2.64 3.84 -0.80
CA GLU A 266 1.35 4.10 -1.46
C GLU A 266 1.42 5.42 -2.25
N PRO A 267 1.95 5.40 -3.48
CA PRO A 267 2.09 6.62 -4.29
C PRO A 267 0.77 7.36 -4.53
N GLY A 268 -0.36 6.64 -4.60
CA GLY A 268 -1.70 7.24 -4.73
C GLY A 268 -2.15 8.05 -3.51
N ASN A 269 -1.53 7.84 -2.35
CA ASN A 269 -1.79 8.58 -1.12
C ASN A 269 -0.79 9.72 -0.87
N ASN A 270 0.19 9.90 -1.76
CA ASN A 270 1.16 10.98 -1.65
C ASN A 270 0.43 12.33 -1.68
N ALA A 271 0.54 13.09 -0.61
CA ALA A 271 0.06 14.47 -0.56
C ALA A 271 0.99 15.37 -1.36
N HIS A 272 0.41 16.24 -2.20
CA HIS A 272 1.21 17.16 -3.00
C HIS A 272 1.91 18.22 -2.15
N ARG A 273 2.88 18.90 -2.74
CA ARG A 273 3.60 19.99 -2.10
C ARG A 273 2.70 21.20 -1.82
N ASP A 274 3.25 22.14 -1.08
CA ASP A 274 2.57 23.27 -0.47
C ASP A 274 1.61 24.05 -1.37
N GLU A 275 2.00 24.35 -2.57
CA GLU A 275 1.22 25.18 -3.47
C GLU A 275 -0.05 24.49 -3.99
N GLU A 276 0.01 23.16 -4.13
CA GLU A 276 -1.12 22.35 -4.60
C GLU A 276 -2.01 21.91 -3.45
N ALA A 277 -1.45 21.79 -2.24
CA ALA A 277 -2.15 21.33 -1.05
C ALA A 277 -2.57 22.47 -0.10
N ALA A 278 -2.48 23.73 -0.53
CA ALA A 278 -2.70 24.89 0.32
C ALA A 278 -4.14 25.05 0.83
N ASP A 279 -5.11 24.54 0.09
CA ASP A 279 -6.53 24.68 0.40
C ASP A 279 -7.31 23.41 0.08
N SER A 280 -7.54 22.60 1.10
CA SER A 280 -8.30 21.35 1.01
C SER A 280 -9.77 21.56 0.65
N ILE A 281 -10.36 22.72 1.00
CA ILE A 281 -11.77 23.01 0.76
C ILE A 281 -12.04 23.39 -0.69
N LYS A 282 -11.13 24.09 -1.34
CA LYS A 282 -11.28 24.49 -2.74
C LYS A 282 -11.17 23.34 -3.73
N GLY A 283 -10.90 22.13 -3.26
CA GLY A 283 -11.03 20.94 -4.08
C GLY A 283 -9.91 20.70 -5.06
N ARG A 284 -8.71 21.11 -4.76
CA ARG A 284 -7.56 20.93 -5.64
C ARG A 284 -7.12 19.48 -5.78
N LEU A 285 -7.28 18.70 -4.73
CA LEU A 285 -6.98 17.28 -4.75
C LEU A 285 -8.27 16.49 -4.98
N GLN A 286 -8.46 16.00 -6.20
CA GLN A 286 -9.61 15.18 -6.58
C GLN A 286 -9.24 13.70 -6.50
N SER A 287 -8.85 13.25 -5.32
CA SER A 287 -8.54 11.85 -5.08
C SER A 287 -9.65 11.20 -4.26
N SER A 288 -9.95 9.95 -4.56
CA SER A 288 -10.79 9.07 -3.74
C SER A 288 -10.00 8.38 -2.62
N LEU A 289 -8.75 8.77 -2.41
CA LEU A 289 -7.83 8.19 -1.44
C LEU A 289 -7.55 9.19 -0.31
N ALA A 290 -6.53 8.99 0.48
CA ALA A 290 -6.23 9.81 1.66
C ALA A 290 -6.21 11.33 1.40
N PRO A 291 -5.68 11.85 0.28
CA PRO A 291 -5.78 13.28 -0.02
C PRO A 291 -7.22 13.78 -0.20
N GLY A 292 -8.13 12.92 -0.69
CA GLY A 292 -9.55 13.24 -0.79
C GLY A 292 -10.23 13.29 0.58
N GLU A 293 -9.83 12.43 1.50
CA GLU A 293 -10.35 12.39 2.87
C GLU A 293 -9.99 13.66 3.66
N TRP A 294 -8.82 14.23 3.42
CA TRP A 294 -8.45 15.50 4.00
C TRP A 294 -9.50 16.59 3.75
N ARG A 295 -10.16 16.60 2.58
CA ARG A 295 -11.22 17.57 2.27
C ARG A 295 -12.43 17.43 3.21
N LEU A 296 -12.81 16.19 3.52
CA LEU A 296 -13.87 15.90 4.47
C LEU A 296 -13.47 16.38 5.88
N LEU A 297 -12.26 16.01 6.34
CA LEU A 297 -11.76 16.40 7.66
C LEU A 297 -11.64 17.92 7.79
N ALA A 298 -11.14 18.58 6.73
CA ALA A 298 -11.05 20.04 6.69
C ALA A 298 -12.42 20.71 6.78
N TRP A 299 -13.42 20.16 6.10
CA TRP A 299 -14.79 20.67 6.17
C TRP A 299 -15.36 20.51 7.59
N LEU A 300 -15.21 19.35 8.21
CA LEU A 300 -15.67 19.11 9.58
C LEU A 300 -15.05 20.11 10.55
N GLU A 301 -13.75 20.36 10.48
CA GLU A 301 -13.07 21.32 11.37
C GLU A 301 -13.48 22.76 11.09
N ARG A 302 -13.64 23.13 9.82
CA ARG A 302 -14.13 24.47 9.46
C ARG A 302 -15.50 24.76 10.04
N GLU A 303 -16.39 23.77 10.02
CA GLU A 303 -17.76 23.88 10.56
C GLU A 303 -17.81 23.58 12.05
N SER A 304 -16.66 23.45 12.71
CA SER A 304 -16.54 23.19 14.16
C SER A 304 -17.14 21.86 14.63
N PHE A 305 -17.21 20.86 13.78
CA PHE A 305 -17.54 19.49 14.18
C PHE A 305 -16.30 18.80 14.74
N SER A 306 -16.36 18.37 15.99
CA SER A 306 -15.35 17.50 16.55
C SER A 306 -15.57 16.06 16.08
N TYR A 307 -14.48 15.37 15.78
CA TYR A 307 -14.49 13.99 15.33
C TYR A 307 -13.28 13.22 15.85
N ASP A 308 -13.44 11.90 15.96
CA ASP A 308 -12.37 10.96 16.15
C ASP A 308 -12.16 10.19 14.83
N TYR A 309 -10.89 9.95 14.47
CA TYR A 309 -10.52 9.37 13.18
C TYR A 309 -9.93 7.99 13.37
N TYR A 310 -10.41 7.01 12.59
CA TYR A 310 -10.05 5.60 12.70
C TYR A 310 -9.79 4.99 11.33
N SER A 311 -8.97 3.94 11.29
CA SER A 311 -8.87 3.05 10.14
C SER A 311 -10.03 2.04 10.10
N GLU A 312 -10.28 1.46 8.95
CA GLU A 312 -11.24 0.37 8.78
C GLU A 312 -10.84 -0.88 9.59
N TYR A 313 -9.54 -1.18 9.71
CA TYR A 313 -9.08 -2.28 10.55
C TYR A 313 -9.44 -2.09 12.03
N GLN A 314 -9.42 -0.86 12.53
CA GLN A 314 -9.82 -0.59 13.92
C GLN A 314 -11.31 -0.81 14.16
N LEU A 315 -12.16 -0.63 13.15
CA LEU A 315 -13.55 -1.07 13.20
C LEU A 315 -13.66 -2.60 13.12
N HIS A 316 -12.91 -3.25 12.20
CA HIS A 316 -12.85 -4.69 12.06
C HIS A 316 -12.47 -5.39 13.38
N SER A 317 -11.39 -4.97 13.99
CA SER A 317 -10.86 -5.57 15.22
C SER A 317 -11.69 -5.25 16.49
N GLY A 318 -12.59 -4.26 16.40
CA GLY A 318 -13.38 -3.79 17.55
C GLY A 318 -12.65 -2.79 18.44
N GLN A 319 -11.52 -2.27 18.01
CA GLN A 319 -10.84 -1.17 18.71
C GLN A 319 -11.66 0.12 18.66
N LEU A 320 -12.46 0.33 17.61
CA LEU A 320 -13.48 1.36 17.54
C LEU A 320 -14.77 0.85 18.20
N ASP A 321 -15.07 1.33 19.39
CA ASP A 321 -16.37 1.09 20.04
C ASP A 321 -17.42 2.08 19.53
N LEU A 322 -18.27 1.62 18.61
CA LEU A 322 -19.33 2.44 18.02
C LEU A 322 -20.34 2.95 19.05
N ASN A 323 -20.49 2.28 20.21
CA ASN A 323 -21.48 2.73 21.22
C ASN A 323 -21.09 4.08 21.89
N ALA A 324 -19.82 4.47 21.78
CA ALA A 324 -19.35 5.76 22.25
C ALA A 324 -19.75 6.93 21.34
N TYR A 325 -20.25 6.65 20.12
CA TYR A 325 -20.50 7.65 19.09
C TYR A 325 -22.00 7.79 18.76
N LYS A 326 -22.36 8.95 18.24
CA LYS A 326 -23.71 9.24 17.73
C LYS A 326 -23.79 9.06 16.21
N VAL A 327 -22.69 9.34 15.52
CA VAL A 327 -22.57 9.31 14.05
C VAL A 327 -21.29 8.61 13.66
N LEU A 328 -21.39 7.72 12.68
CA LEU A 328 -20.26 7.13 11.96
C LEU A 328 -20.27 7.68 10.54
N ILE A 329 -19.16 8.26 10.11
CA ILE A 329 -18.97 8.71 8.75
C ILE A 329 -18.04 7.72 8.03
N PHE A 330 -18.55 7.08 6.98
CA PHE A 330 -17.72 6.42 6.00
C PHE A 330 -17.14 7.47 5.05
N GLY A 331 -15.83 7.51 4.95
CA GLY A 331 -15.07 8.49 4.19
C GLY A 331 -15.36 8.50 2.68
N VAL A 332 -14.47 9.04 1.91
CA VAL A 332 -14.75 9.42 0.50
C VAL A 332 -14.87 8.26 -0.49
N HIS A 333 -14.37 7.07 -0.15
CA HIS A 333 -14.48 5.90 -1.04
C HIS A 333 -14.42 4.55 -0.29
N PRO A 334 -15.37 4.26 0.60
CA PRO A 334 -15.37 3.03 1.41
C PRO A 334 -15.91 1.82 0.60
N GLU A 335 -15.16 1.40 -0.41
CA GLU A 335 -15.56 0.34 -1.32
C GLU A 335 -15.42 -1.05 -0.69
N TYR A 336 -14.39 -1.22 0.16
CA TYR A 336 -14.01 -2.54 0.70
C TYR A 336 -14.30 -2.61 2.20
N CYS A 337 -15.00 -3.64 2.61
CA CYS A 337 -15.44 -3.80 4.00
C CYS A 337 -15.29 -5.27 4.41
N SER A 338 -14.87 -5.53 5.64
CA SER A 338 -14.92 -6.90 6.16
C SER A 338 -16.30 -7.26 6.70
N ARG A 339 -16.58 -8.55 6.84
CA ARG A 339 -17.83 -9.04 7.42
C ARG A 339 -18.03 -8.49 8.82
N GLU A 340 -16.99 -8.46 9.62
CA GLU A 340 -17.00 -7.96 10.98
C GLU A 340 -17.33 -6.46 11.06
N MET A 341 -16.75 -5.66 10.16
CA MET A 341 -17.08 -4.22 10.06
C MET A 341 -18.55 -4.02 9.73
N TYR A 342 -19.05 -4.75 8.73
CA TYR A 342 -20.43 -4.69 8.30
C TYR A 342 -21.40 -5.05 9.42
N GLU A 343 -21.20 -6.18 10.09
CA GLU A 343 -22.07 -6.64 11.17
C GLU A 343 -22.03 -5.72 12.39
N ARG A 344 -20.85 -5.17 12.73
CA ARG A 344 -20.73 -4.17 13.82
C ARG A 344 -21.52 -2.90 13.49
N ALA A 345 -21.35 -2.37 12.29
CA ALA A 345 -22.06 -1.16 11.83
C ALA A 345 -23.57 -1.40 11.77
N LYS A 346 -24.02 -2.52 11.18
CA LYS A 346 -25.42 -2.94 11.09
C LYS A 346 -26.07 -3.06 12.48
N ALA A 347 -25.44 -3.83 13.36
CA ALA A 347 -25.95 -4.00 14.72
C ALA A 347 -26.05 -2.67 15.50
N TRP A 348 -25.09 -1.76 15.28
CA TRP A 348 -25.10 -0.45 15.90
C TRP A 348 -26.21 0.44 15.33
N VAL A 349 -26.47 0.42 14.03
CA VAL A 349 -27.60 1.15 13.40
C VAL A 349 -28.93 0.65 13.95
N HIS A 350 -29.11 -0.67 14.11
CA HIS A 350 -30.31 -1.24 14.72
C HIS A 350 -30.54 -0.79 16.18
N ARG A 351 -29.50 -0.34 16.88
CA ARG A 351 -29.58 0.26 18.22
C ARG A 351 -29.72 1.78 18.21
N GLY A 352 -29.94 2.38 17.03
CA GLY A 352 -30.19 3.83 16.88
C GLY A 352 -28.95 4.64 16.47
N GLY A 353 -27.84 4.00 16.13
CA GLY A 353 -26.68 4.64 15.52
C GLY A 353 -26.99 5.25 14.15
N ARG A 354 -26.25 6.24 13.72
CA ARG A 354 -26.46 6.95 12.45
C ARG A 354 -25.23 6.89 11.59
N ILE A 355 -25.39 6.45 10.35
CA ILE A 355 -24.33 6.41 9.34
C ILE A 355 -24.53 7.55 8.36
N LEU A 356 -23.44 8.28 8.09
CA LEU A 356 -23.30 9.12 6.90
C LEU A 356 -22.36 8.41 5.94
N TYR A 357 -22.88 8.03 4.79
CA TYR A 357 -22.12 7.42 3.72
C TYR A 357 -21.81 8.48 2.66
N LEU A 358 -20.55 8.93 2.59
CA LEU A 358 -20.14 10.07 1.77
C LEU A 358 -19.17 9.67 0.65
N GLY A 359 -19.46 8.58 -0.04
CA GLY A 359 -18.56 8.09 -1.08
C GLY A 359 -19.25 7.33 -2.20
N GLY A 360 -18.46 6.89 -3.16
CA GLY A 360 -18.86 5.97 -4.22
C GLY A 360 -18.63 4.50 -3.83
N ASN A 361 -19.15 3.59 -4.65
CA ASN A 361 -18.95 2.13 -4.55
C ASN A 361 -19.27 1.54 -3.15
N GLY A 362 -20.41 1.92 -2.61
CA GLY A 362 -20.81 1.66 -1.26
C GLY A 362 -20.72 0.24 -0.76
N VAL A 363 -19.71 -0.08 0.08
CA VAL A 363 -19.57 -1.41 0.69
C VAL A 363 -19.70 -2.50 -0.37
N ASN A 364 -18.99 -2.33 -1.49
CA ASN A 364 -19.20 -3.10 -2.70
C ASN A 364 -18.49 -4.46 -2.68
N ALA A 365 -17.30 -4.52 -2.09
CA ALA A 365 -16.49 -5.73 -2.05
C ALA A 365 -16.15 -6.14 -0.61
N GLU A 366 -16.30 -7.43 -0.34
CA GLU A 366 -15.87 -8.01 0.92
C GLU A 366 -14.35 -8.21 0.95
N VAL A 367 -13.74 -7.94 2.09
CA VAL A 367 -12.34 -8.29 2.35
C VAL A 367 -12.23 -9.12 3.62
N GLU A 368 -11.18 -9.91 3.71
CA GLU A 368 -10.75 -10.53 4.95
C GLU A 368 -9.33 -10.07 5.29
N TYR A 369 -8.99 -10.13 6.56
CA TYR A 369 -7.64 -9.87 7.05
C TYR A 369 -7.03 -11.20 7.52
N PRO A 370 -6.14 -11.83 6.72
CA PRO A 370 -5.37 -12.99 7.17
C PRO A 370 -4.55 -12.69 8.42
N ASP A 371 -4.07 -11.46 8.51
CA ASP A 371 -3.42 -10.86 9.67
C ASP A 371 -3.58 -9.34 9.64
N GLU A 372 -3.04 -8.63 10.66
CA GLU A 372 -3.14 -7.17 10.76
C GLU A 372 -2.46 -6.44 9.58
N SER A 373 -1.43 -7.04 9.01
CA SER A 373 -0.61 -6.43 7.96
C SER A 373 -1.08 -6.70 6.54
N THR A 374 -2.05 -7.60 6.35
CA THR A 374 -2.51 -8.03 5.03
C THR A 374 -4.02 -8.04 4.92
N MET A 375 -4.52 -7.74 3.74
CA MET A 375 -5.91 -7.98 3.38
C MET A 375 -6.01 -8.82 2.12
N ARG A 376 -7.09 -9.62 1.99
CA ARG A 376 -7.46 -10.34 0.78
C ARG A 376 -8.85 -9.94 0.36
N ILE A 377 -9.02 -9.64 -0.93
CA ILE A 377 -10.31 -9.28 -1.50
C ILE A 377 -11.05 -10.57 -1.81
N LYS A 378 -12.33 -10.58 -1.48
CA LYS A 378 -13.24 -11.67 -1.81
C LYS A 378 -14.03 -11.33 -3.07
N SER A 379 -14.09 -12.28 -3.98
CA SER A 379 -14.84 -12.15 -5.21
C SER A 379 -16.35 -12.06 -4.96
N ARG A 380 -17.08 -11.58 -5.97
CA ARG A 380 -18.52 -11.73 -6.06
C ARG A 380 -18.95 -13.09 -6.57
N LEU A 381 -18.02 -13.90 -7.08
CA LEU A 381 -18.32 -15.24 -7.56
C LEU A 381 -18.29 -16.25 -6.44
N ASP A 382 -19.14 -17.23 -6.54
CA ASP A 382 -19.09 -18.42 -5.75
C ASP A 382 -17.93 -19.33 -6.18
N SER A 383 -17.55 -20.30 -5.36
CA SER A 383 -16.40 -21.18 -5.62
C SER A 383 -16.52 -22.00 -6.92
N ASP A 384 -17.73 -22.18 -7.43
CA ASP A 384 -18.00 -22.83 -8.72
C ASP A 384 -17.94 -21.87 -9.92
N GLY A 385 -17.62 -20.58 -9.69
CA GLY A 385 -17.57 -19.56 -10.73
C GLY A 385 -18.93 -18.98 -11.11
N SER A 386 -20.01 -19.36 -10.42
CA SER A 386 -21.32 -18.77 -10.64
C SER A 386 -21.44 -17.41 -9.96
N PHE A 387 -22.17 -16.50 -10.59
CA PHE A 387 -22.52 -15.21 -10.02
C PHE A 387 -23.88 -15.31 -9.37
N SER A 388 -23.92 -15.63 -8.08
CA SER A 388 -25.16 -15.67 -7.32
C SER A 388 -25.34 -14.39 -6.53
N MET A 389 -26.39 -13.66 -6.86
CA MET A 389 -26.87 -12.50 -6.10
C MET A 389 -28.03 -12.85 -5.17
N ALA A 390 -28.43 -14.12 -5.12
CA ALA A 390 -29.50 -14.58 -4.27
C ALA A 390 -29.04 -14.77 -2.82
N ASP A 391 -29.89 -14.39 -1.87
CA ASP A 391 -29.67 -14.69 -0.46
C ASP A 391 -29.70 -16.22 -0.27
N PRO A 392 -28.68 -16.84 0.32
CA PRO A 392 -28.68 -18.29 0.55
C PRO A 392 -29.82 -18.76 1.47
N ASP A 393 -30.29 -17.88 2.38
CA ASP A 393 -31.39 -18.18 3.31
C ASP A 393 -32.77 -17.80 2.75
N ASP A 394 -32.82 -16.92 1.72
CA ASP A 394 -34.02 -16.48 1.05
C ASP A 394 -33.76 -16.21 -0.45
N PRO A 395 -33.88 -17.22 -1.31
CA PRO A 395 -33.59 -17.08 -2.75
C PRO A 395 -34.45 -16.05 -3.49
N SER A 396 -35.54 -15.58 -2.88
CA SER A 396 -36.36 -14.51 -3.45
C SER A 396 -35.70 -13.12 -3.31
N ARG A 397 -34.66 -12.97 -2.47
CA ARG A 397 -33.92 -11.77 -2.29
C ARG A 397 -32.69 -11.77 -3.20
N ILE A 398 -32.59 -10.73 -4.01
CA ILE A 398 -31.45 -10.50 -4.88
C ILE A 398 -30.70 -9.28 -4.36
N TYR A 399 -29.39 -9.42 -4.16
CA TYR A 399 -28.52 -8.36 -3.64
C TYR A 399 -27.54 -7.86 -4.68
N GLU A 400 -27.23 -6.58 -4.64
CA GLU A 400 -26.27 -5.96 -5.56
C GLU A 400 -24.80 -6.16 -5.13
N SER A 401 -24.55 -6.65 -3.92
CA SER A 401 -23.20 -6.92 -3.42
C SER A 401 -23.15 -8.15 -2.53
N ARG A 402 -21.96 -8.74 -2.41
CA ARG A 402 -21.73 -9.94 -1.58
C ARG A 402 -22.07 -9.74 -0.10
N PHE A 403 -22.04 -8.50 0.39
CA PHE A 403 -22.38 -8.18 1.77
C PHE A 403 -23.83 -8.44 2.14
N HIS A 404 -24.68 -8.45 1.19
CA HIS A 404 -26.10 -8.59 1.44
C HIS A 404 -26.56 -10.05 1.49
N ARG A 405 -25.64 -10.98 1.39
CA ARG A 405 -25.90 -12.41 1.57
C ARG A 405 -25.95 -12.82 3.03
#